data_9a9a83fe453568fb04c5d23257a875cd
#
_entry.id   9a9a83fe453568fb04c5d23257a875cd
#
_cell.length_a   1.000
_cell.length_b   1.000
_cell.length_c   1.000
_cell.angle_alpha   90.00
_cell.angle_beta   90.00
_cell.angle_gamma   90.00
#
_symmetry.space_group_name_H-M   'P 1'
#
loop_
_entity.id
_entity.type
_entity.pdbx_description
1 polymer ?
#
loop_
_entity_poly.entity_id
_entity_poly.type
_entity_poly.pdbx_seq_one_letter_code
_entity_poly.pdbx_strand_id
1 'polypeptide(L)'
;TSTHECSSAASDVYKRQLNDNVRQVICNGKESSDEYLEIHRLAHSLGIPSNCTMLFGTIESVHDRVVHMDKLRKLADEYNLFQCFVPYPFLPDSTRLPEAQLATSNEVLRTIAVSRLMLDSIPHIKAYRMNIGDEVAELALNFGADDIDGTVRQESIMHLAGADSSLNYDIYQMAKLVEDAGFTPIKRNTTYTNFTTVKVEPPKRPRRLNVVA
;
A
#
# COMPACT_ATOMS: atom_id res chain seq x y z
N THR A 1 -10.14 4.08 35.48
CA THR A 1 -9.72 4.81 34.26
C THR A 1 -8.68 3.96 33.56
N SER A 2 -9.13 3.15 32.61
CA SER A 2 -8.27 2.37 31.75
C SER A 2 -7.77 3.27 30.63
N THR A 3 -6.53 3.71 30.71
CA THR A 3 -5.79 4.31 29.59
C THR A 3 -5.52 3.20 28.57
N HIS A 4 -6.29 3.18 27.49
CA HIS A 4 -5.95 2.37 26.32
C HIS A 4 -4.72 3.01 25.65
N GLU A 5 -3.54 2.52 25.98
CA GLU A 5 -2.38 2.72 25.15
C GLU A 5 -2.56 1.91 23.86
N CYS A 6 -3.19 2.53 22.86
CA CYS A 6 -3.05 2.05 21.50
C CYS A 6 -1.59 2.22 21.10
N SER A 7 -0.90 1.13 20.83
CA SER A 7 0.45 1.18 20.27
C SER A 7 0.46 2.11 19.05
N SER A 8 1.42 3.02 18.98
CA SER A 8 1.50 4.04 17.92
C SER A 8 1.50 3.45 16.52
N ALA A 9 2.07 2.26 16.32
CA ALA A 9 2.12 1.56 15.04
C ALA A 9 0.73 1.05 14.59
N ALA A 10 -0.07 0.46 15.48
CA ALA A 10 -1.45 0.06 15.16
C ALA A 10 -2.33 1.29 14.87
N SER A 11 -2.06 2.43 15.53
CA SER A 11 -2.83 3.65 15.31
C SER A 11 -2.60 4.26 13.92
N ASP A 12 -1.43 4.10 13.32
CA ASP A 12 -1.13 4.64 11.99
C ASP A 12 -1.86 3.90 10.86
N VAL A 13 -2.16 2.62 11.02
CA VAL A 13 -2.89 1.84 10.00
C VAL A 13 -4.35 2.29 9.89
N TYR A 14 -5.02 2.59 11.00
CA TYR A 14 -6.44 2.96 11.01
C TYR A 14 -6.73 4.43 10.66
N LYS A 15 -5.73 5.30 10.62
CA LYS A 15 -5.89 6.74 10.32
C LYS A 15 -6.14 7.06 8.85
N ARG A 16 -6.19 6.06 7.97
CA ARG A 16 -6.06 6.19 6.52
C ARG A 16 -7.39 6.27 5.78
N GLN A 17 -8.43 6.88 6.39
CA GLN A 17 -9.70 7.19 5.75
C GLN A 17 -10.04 8.67 5.90
N LEU A 18 -10.47 9.33 4.80
CA LEU A 18 -10.78 10.77 4.79
C LEU A 18 -12.29 11.06 4.77
N ASN A 19 -13.08 10.16 5.34
CA ASN A 19 -14.47 10.37 5.70
C ASN A 19 -14.59 10.32 7.23
N ASP A 20 -14.98 11.43 7.87
CA ASP A 20 -14.99 11.55 9.32
C ASP A 20 -16.03 10.66 9.99
N ASN A 21 -17.15 10.33 9.33
CA ASN A 21 -18.11 9.36 9.85
C ASN A 21 -17.51 7.96 9.91
N VAL A 22 -16.75 7.55 8.90
CA VAL A 22 -16.01 6.28 8.89
C VAL A 22 -14.90 6.31 9.95
N ARG A 23 -14.14 7.43 10.04
CA ARG A 23 -13.07 7.62 11.02
C ARG A 23 -13.56 7.48 12.45
N GLN A 24 -14.72 8.04 12.79
CA GLN A 24 -15.31 7.92 14.12
C GLN A 24 -15.56 6.47 14.54
N VAL A 25 -15.86 5.59 13.61
CA VAL A 25 -16.08 4.16 13.88
C VAL A 25 -14.76 3.39 13.98
N ILE A 26 -13.88 3.56 12.97
CA ILE A 26 -12.67 2.74 12.88
C ILE A 26 -11.50 3.27 13.73
N CYS A 27 -11.45 4.57 14.03
CA CYS A 27 -10.36 5.21 14.77
C CYS A 27 -10.82 6.39 15.63
N ASN A 28 -11.84 6.17 16.46
CA ASN A 28 -12.38 7.19 17.35
C ASN A 28 -11.30 7.87 18.20
N GLY A 29 -11.37 9.21 18.30
CA GLY A 29 -10.43 10.02 19.08
C GLY A 29 -9.11 10.33 18.35
N LYS A 30 -9.03 10.08 17.04
CA LYS A 30 -7.92 10.50 16.19
C LYS A 30 -8.26 11.81 15.45
N GLU A 31 -7.23 12.40 14.82
CA GLU A 31 -7.37 13.62 14.02
C GLU A 31 -8.48 13.48 12.95
N SER A 32 -9.14 14.58 12.61
CA SER A 32 -10.13 14.65 11.53
C SER A 32 -9.48 14.50 10.15
N SER A 33 -10.30 14.34 9.11
CA SER A 33 -9.81 14.31 7.72
C SER A 33 -9.14 15.65 7.33
N ASP A 34 -9.66 16.77 7.83
CA ASP A 34 -9.11 18.10 7.53
C ASP A 34 -7.76 18.32 8.25
N GLU A 35 -7.63 17.90 9.49
CA GLU A 35 -6.35 17.94 10.22
C GLU A 35 -5.29 17.05 9.55
N TYR A 36 -5.67 15.87 9.08
CA TYR A 36 -4.76 15.01 8.31
C TYR A 36 -4.26 15.70 7.03
N LEU A 37 -5.16 16.32 6.26
CA LEU A 37 -4.78 17.05 5.05
C LEU A 37 -3.94 18.30 5.36
N GLU A 38 -4.22 18.98 6.47
CA GLU A 38 -3.45 20.15 6.89
C GLU A 38 -2.01 19.81 7.27
N ILE A 39 -1.77 18.65 7.89
CA ILE A 39 -0.41 18.14 8.16
C ILE A 39 0.37 17.96 6.85
N HIS A 40 -0.26 17.37 5.84
CA HIS A 40 0.37 17.23 4.53
C HIS A 40 0.59 18.58 3.85
N ARG A 41 -0.40 19.50 3.90
CA ARG A 41 -0.28 20.85 3.36
C ARG A 41 0.88 21.61 3.99
N LEU A 42 1.02 21.53 5.31
CA LEU A 42 2.13 22.14 6.03
C LEU A 42 3.48 21.54 5.62
N ALA A 43 3.58 20.22 5.56
CA ALA A 43 4.81 19.54 5.09
C ALA A 43 5.18 19.99 3.67
N HIS A 44 4.21 20.00 2.75
CA HIS A 44 4.43 20.39 1.37
C HIS A 44 4.78 21.89 1.23
N SER A 45 4.21 22.78 2.04
CA SER A 45 4.58 24.20 2.06
C SER A 45 6.02 24.43 2.50
N LEU A 46 6.60 23.49 3.25
CA LEU A 46 8.00 23.47 3.66
C LEU A 46 8.91 22.73 2.68
N GLY A 47 8.39 22.26 1.55
CA GLY A 47 9.13 21.50 0.56
C GLY A 47 9.42 20.05 0.98
N ILE A 48 8.71 19.52 1.98
CA ILE A 48 8.89 18.15 2.47
C ILE A 48 7.91 17.22 1.72
N PRO A 49 8.42 16.30 0.88
CA PRO A 49 7.56 15.35 0.18
C PRO A 49 6.99 14.31 1.15
N SER A 50 5.82 13.76 0.81
CA SER A 50 5.17 12.75 1.63
C SER A 50 4.49 11.66 0.79
N ASN A 51 4.09 10.58 1.44
CA ASN A 51 3.24 9.55 0.86
C ASN A 51 1.82 9.70 1.40
N CYS A 52 0.84 9.45 0.56
CA CYS A 52 -0.55 9.39 0.98
C CYS A 52 -1.09 7.96 0.89
N THR A 53 -2.11 7.68 1.68
CA THR A 53 -2.60 6.32 1.85
C THR A 53 -4.11 6.30 1.99
N MET A 54 -4.74 5.18 1.62
CA MET A 54 -6.15 4.91 1.87
C MET A 54 -6.31 3.51 2.47
N LEU A 55 -7.02 3.39 3.57
CA LEU A 55 -7.49 2.11 4.07
C LEU A 55 -8.88 1.85 3.50
N PHE A 56 -9.13 0.66 2.97
CA PHE A 56 -10.43 0.26 2.42
C PHE A 56 -10.80 -1.17 2.80
N GLY A 57 -12.08 -1.53 2.64
CA GLY A 57 -12.60 -2.83 3.07
C GLY A 57 -13.02 -2.85 4.55
N THR A 58 -13.30 -1.68 5.15
CA THR A 58 -13.88 -1.55 6.49
C THR A 58 -15.40 -1.41 6.40
N ILE A 59 -15.95 -0.25 6.72
CA ILE A 59 -17.37 0.07 6.65
C ILE A 59 -17.68 1.15 5.61
N GLU A 60 -16.65 1.67 4.95
CA GLU A 60 -16.77 2.70 3.94
C GLU A 60 -17.45 2.17 2.66
N SER A 61 -18.17 3.05 1.99
CA SER A 61 -18.74 2.79 0.66
C SER A 61 -17.70 3.06 -0.46
N VAL A 62 -18.01 2.61 -1.67
CA VAL A 62 -17.22 2.97 -2.87
C VAL A 62 -17.18 4.48 -3.09
N HIS A 63 -18.29 5.18 -2.77
CA HIS A 63 -18.36 6.64 -2.84
C HIS A 63 -17.35 7.29 -1.88
N ASP A 64 -17.22 6.78 -0.66
CA ASP A 64 -16.27 7.31 0.33
C ASP A 64 -14.82 7.16 -0.15
N ARG A 65 -14.50 6.06 -0.84
CA ARG A 65 -13.17 5.86 -1.47
C ARG A 65 -12.91 6.90 -2.56
N VAL A 66 -13.91 7.21 -3.39
CA VAL A 66 -13.81 8.23 -4.44
C VAL A 66 -13.62 9.62 -3.81
N VAL A 67 -14.41 9.98 -2.80
CA VAL A 67 -14.27 11.25 -2.07
C VAL A 67 -12.89 11.35 -1.41
N HIS A 68 -12.37 10.28 -0.84
CA HIS A 68 -11.02 10.22 -0.28
C HIS A 68 -9.97 10.57 -1.34
N MET A 69 -10.01 9.91 -2.49
CA MET A 69 -9.05 10.16 -3.58
C MET A 69 -9.20 11.58 -4.15
N ASP A 70 -10.42 12.11 -4.26
CA ASP A 70 -10.65 13.49 -4.71
C ASP A 70 -10.04 14.54 -3.75
N LYS A 71 -10.14 14.32 -2.43
CA LYS A 71 -9.47 15.17 -1.44
C LYS A 71 -7.94 15.15 -1.59
N LEU A 72 -7.35 13.95 -1.80
CA LEU A 72 -5.91 13.82 -2.03
C LEU A 72 -5.47 14.46 -3.35
N ARG A 73 -6.26 14.27 -4.42
CA ARG A 73 -5.99 14.90 -5.72
C ARG A 73 -5.96 16.41 -5.62
N LYS A 74 -6.96 17.01 -4.97
CA LYS A 74 -7.00 18.46 -4.76
C LYS A 74 -5.77 18.98 -4.04
N LEU A 75 -5.30 18.28 -3.01
CA LEU A 75 -4.08 18.66 -2.29
C LEU A 75 -2.82 18.44 -3.16
N ALA A 76 -2.77 17.39 -3.95
CA ALA A 76 -1.67 17.15 -4.89
C ALA A 76 -1.59 18.25 -5.96
N ASP A 77 -2.72 18.75 -6.43
CA ASP A 77 -2.79 19.84 -7.39
C ASP A 77 -2.30 21.19 -6.81
N GLU A 78 -2.41 21.38 -5.47
CA GLU A 78 -1.88 22.56 -4.79
C GLU A 78 -0.33 22.59 -4.75
N TYR A 79 0.33 21.46 -4.45
CA TYR A 79 1.76 21.41 -4.14
C TYR A 79 2.55 20.40 -4.95
N ASN A 80 1.94 19.36 -5.51
CA ASN A 80 2.58 18.28 -6.27
C ASN A 80 3.79 17.65 -5.55
N LEU A 81 3.68 17.39 -4.24
CA LEU A 81 4.75 16.82 -3.41
C LEU A 81 4.40 15.45 -2.81
N PHE A 82 3.27 14.86 -3.19
CA PHE A 82 3.04 13.45 -2.94
C PHE A 82 3.94 12.61 -3.85
N GLN A 83 4.70 11.70 -3.23
CA GLN A 83 5.59 10.80 -3.95
C GLN A 83 4.87 9.52 -4.40
N CYS A 84 4.00 9.00 -3.53
CA CYS A 84 3.35 7.73 -3.75
C CYS A 84 2.00 7.67 -3.03
N PHE A 85 1.02 7.04 -3.66
CA PHE A 85 -0.24 6.64 -3.03
C PHE A 85 -0.23 5.15 -2.74
N VAL A 86 -0.70 4.75 -1.56
CA VAL A 86 -0.76 3.35 -1.13
C VAL A 86 -2.19 2.98 -0.69
N PRO A 87 -2.95 2.25 -1.49
CA PRO A 87 -4.21 1.66 -1.05
C PRO A 87 -3.95 0.40 -0.24
N TYR A 88 -4.40 0.38 1.02
CA TYR A 88 -4.30 -0.76 1.93
C TYR A 88 -5.66 -1.42 2.10
N PRO A 89 -5.87 -2.68 1.68
CA PRO A 89 -7.04 -3.42 2.12
C PRO A 89 -6.95 -3.70 3.62
N PHE A 90 -8.09 -3.59 4.29
CA PHE A 90 -8.19 -3.92 5.70
C PHE A 90 -8.06 -5.44 5.89
N LEU A 91 -7.28 -5.86 6.87
CA LEU A 91 -7.15 -7.25 7.27
C LEU A 91 -8.05 -7.49 8.49
N PRO A 92 -9.12 -8.28 8.37
CA PRO A 92 -10.16 -8.37 9.39
C PRO A 92 -9.83 -9.32 10.55
N ASP A 93 -8.73 -10.07 10.49
CA ASP A 93 -8.37 -11.03 11.52
C ASP A 93 -8.17 -10.34 12.87
N SER A 94 -8.79 -10.88 13.90
CA SER A 94 -8.74 -10.34 15.27
C SER A 94 -9.28 -8.91 15.41
N THR A 95 -10.07 -8.42 14.43
CA THR A 95 -10.67 -7.08 14.47
C THR A 95 -11.86 -7.00 15.44
N ARG A 96 -12.13 -5.76 15.91
CA ARG A 96 -13.37 -5.42 16.62
C ARG A 96 -14.46 -4.87 15.70
N LEU A 97 -14.26 -4.91 14.39
CA LEU A 97 -15.22 -4.46 13.37
C LEU A 97 -15.87 -5.68 12.74
N PRO A 98 -17.01 -6.16 13.23
CA PRO A 98 -17.65 -7.39 12.75
C PRO A 98 -18.17 -7.26 11.31
N GLU A 99 -18.42 -6.04 10.83
CA GLU A 99 -18.87 -5.76 9.47
C GLU A 99 -17.73 -5.76 8.44
N ALA A 100 -16.48 -5.66 8.90
CA ALA A 100 -15.33 -5.65 8.00
C ALA A 100 -15.08 -7.05 7.44
N GLN A 101 -14.90 -7.12 6.13
CA GLN A 101 -14.61 -8.36 5.41
C GLN A 101 -13.29 -8.19 4.64
N LEU A 102 -12.58 -9.30 4.46
CA LEU A 102 -11.39 -9.29 3.62
C LEU A 102 -11.75 -8.86 2.19
N ALA A 103 -11.10 -7.80 1.71
CA ALA A 103 -11.28 -7.33 0.36
C ALA A 103 -10.86 -8.43 -0.64
N THR A 104 -11.69 -8.68 -1.64
CA THR A 104 -11.36 -9.64 -2.71
C THR A 104 -10.24 -9.11 -3.58
N SER A 105 -9.48 -9.99 -4.22
CA SER A 105 -8.44 -9.60 -5.18
C SER A 105 -8.98 -8.68 -6.29
N ASN A 106 -10.21 -8.93 -6.76
CA ASN A 106 -10.86 -8.06 -7.74
C ASN A 106 -11.12 -6.65 -7.20
N GLU A 107 -11.50 -6.53 -5.94
CA GLU A 107 -11.72 -5.24 -5.29
C GLU A 107 -10.41 -4.48 -5.11
N VAL A 108 -9.33 -5.17 -4.74
CA VAL A 108 -7.98 -4.61 -4.65
C VAL A 108 -7.53 -4.08 -6.01
N LEU A 109 -7.59 -4.91 -7.06
CA LEU A 109 -7.17 -4.54 -8.41
C LEU A 109 -7.99 -3.38 -8.97
N ARG A 110 -9.32 -3.39 -8.76
CA ARG A 110 -10.19 -2.27 -9.15
C ARG A 110 -9.85 -0.98 -8.41
N THR A 111 -9.57 -1.06 -7.11
CA THR A 111 -9.19 0.11 -6.31
C THR A 111 -7.87 0.71 -6.83
N ILE A 112 -6.89 -0.12 -7.15
CA ILE A 112 -5.60 0.32 -7.73
C ILE A 112 -5.83 0.98 -9.09
N ALA A 113 -6.63 0.36 -9.98
CA ALA A 113 -6.91 0.92 -11.30
C ALA A 113 -7.62 2.28 -11.23
N VAL A 114 -8.64 2.40 -10.36
CA VAL A 114 -9.33 3.67 -10.14
C VAL A 114 -8.40 4.71 -9.53
N SER A 115 -7.52 4.32 -8.60
CA SER A 115 -6.53 5.22 -8.02
C SER A 115 -5.60 5.79 -9.08
N ARG A 116 -5.13 4.99 -10.02
CA ARG A 116 -4.28 5.44 -11.13
C ARG A 116 -4.99 6.46 -12.02
N LEU A 117 -6.28 6.25 -12.27
CA LEU A 117 -7.08 7.17 -13.10
C LEU A 117 -7.43 8.47 -12.39
N MET A 118 -7.63 8.43 -11.07
CA MET A 118 -8.05 9.59 -10.29
C MET A 118 -6.90 10.45 -9.78
N LEU A 119 -5.74 9.83 -9.52
CA LEU A 119 -4.57 10.47 -8.90
C LEU A 119 -3.45 10.66 -9.91
N ASP A 120 -3.77 11.26 -11.05
CA ASP A 120 -2.86 11.48 -12.18
C ASP A 120 -1.69 12.42 -11.85
N SER A 121 -1.84 13.31 -10.87
CA SER A 121 -0.77 14.16 -10.34
C SER A 121 0.14 13.46 -9.31
N ILE A 122 -0.21 12.24 -8.84
CA ILE A 122 0.63 11.48 -7.94
C ILE A 122 1.43 10.45 -8.76
N PRO A 123 2.78 10.54 -8.79
CA PRO A 123 3.57 9.79 -9.75
C PRO A 123 3.50 8.28 -9.58
N HIS A 124 3.44 7.79 -8.32
CA HIS A 124 3.51 6.37 -8.03
C HIS A 124 2.28 5.85 -7.29
N ILE A 125 1.78 4.68 -7.72
CA ILE A 125 0.74 3.91 -7.03
C ILE A 125 1.37 2.58 -6.59
N LYS A 126 1.36 2.32 -5.29
CA LYS A 126 2.00 1.13 -4.73
C LYS A 126 1.02 -0.03 -4.57
N ALA A 127 1.41 -1.18 -5.06
CA ALA A 127 0.86 -2.46 -4.65
C ALA A 127 1.64 -2.97 -3.42
N TYR A 128 1.07 -2.83 -2.23
CA TYR A 128 1.75 -3.22 -0.99
C TYR A 128 1.67 -4.73 -0.79
N ARG A 129 2.66 -5.46 -1.32
CA ARG A 129 2.74 -6.92 -1.36
C ARG A 129 2.51 -7.58 0.00
N MET A 130 3.07 -6.98 1.07
CA MET A 130 2.93 -7.51 2.44
C MET A 130 1.48 -7.61 2.91
N ASN A 131 0.56 -6.87 2.29
CA ASN A 131 -0.85 -6.83 2.66
C ASN A 131 -1.73 -7.62 1.69
N ILE A 132 -1.36 -7.68 0.41
CA ILE A 132 -2.19 -8.27 -0.66
C ILE A 132 -1.68 -9.60 -1.20
N GLY A 133 -0.48 -10.02 -0.81
CA GLY A 133 0.18 -11.23 -1.32
C GLY A 133 0.91 -11.01 -2.64
N ASP A 134 1.73 -11.99 -3.01
CA ASP A 134 2.61 -11.91 -4.17
C ASP A 134 1.81 -11.89 -5.49
N GLU A 135 0.86 -12.79 -5.64
CA GLU A 135 0.07 -12.96 -6.86
C GLU A 135 -0.78 -11.73 -7.18
N VAL A 136 -1.39 -11.14 -6.16
CA VAL A 136 -2.20 -9.93 -6.34
C VAL A 136 -1.31 -8.71 -6.60
N ALA A 137 -0.15 -8.63 -5.97
CA ALA A 137 0.82 -7.56 -6.22
C ALA A 137 1.38 -7.62 -7.64
N GLU A 138 1.69 -8.81 -8.15
CA GLU A 138 2.12 -9.03 -9.53
C GLU A 138 1.03 -8.59 -10.53
N LEU A 139 -0.21 -9.04 -10.33
CA LEU A 139 -1.34 -8.62 -11.16
C LEU A 139 -1.59 -7.11 -11.10
N ALA A 140 -1.42 -6.48 -9.93
CA ALA A 140 -1.66 -5.06 -9.72
C ALA A 140 -0.76 -4.17 -10.58
N LEU A 141 0.44 -4.62 -10.96
CA LEU A 141 1.31 -3.91 -11.89
C LEU A 141 0.63 -3.74 -13.27
N ASN A 142 -0.19 -4.69 -13.70
CA ASN A 142 -0.98 -4.59 -14.93
C ASN A 142 -2.27 -3.78 -14.76
N PHE A 143 -2.63 -3.40 -13.52
CA PHE A 143 -3.80 -2.59 -13.18
C PHE A 143 -3.46 -1.15 -12.79
N GLY A 144 -2.21 -0.71 -13.03
CA GLY A 144 -1.81 0.68 -12.84
C GLY A 144 -0.93 0.95 -11.62
N ALA A 145 -0.60 -0.06 -10.81
CA ALA A 145 0.51 0.05 -9.87
C ALA A 145 1.84 0.07 -10.65
N ASP A 146 2.80 0.82 -10.14
CA ASP A 146 4.17 0.93 -10.69
C ASP A 146 5.24 0.83 -9.60
N ASP A 147 4.83 0.57 -8.37
CA ASP A 147 5.72 0.38 -7.23
C ASP A 147 5.22 -0.78 -6.36
N ILE A 148 6.16 -1.56 -5.84
CA ILE A 148 5.92 -2.57 -4.81
C ILE A 148 6.76 -2.23 -3.58
N ASP A 149 6.44 -2.84 -2.43
CA ASP A 149 7.25 -2.64 -1.24
C ASP A 149 8.67 -3.19 -1.42
N GLY A 150 9.59 -2.69 -0.60
CA GLY A 150 10.97 -3.15 -0.61
C GLY A 150 11.18 -4.50 0.09
N THR A 151 12.45 -4.83 0.29
CA THR A 151 12.86 -6.06 1.01
C THR A 151 12.57 -5.93 2.49
N VAL A 152 11.37 -6.31 2.91
CA VAL A 152 10.94 -6.25 4.31
C VAL A 152 11.48 -7.46 5.06
N ARG A 153 12.25 -7.23 6.11
CA ARG A 153 12.85 -8.28 6.95
C ARG A 153 12.03 -8.61 8.20
N GLN A 154 11.28 -7.62 8.69
CA GLN A 154 10.48 -7.79 9.89
C GLN A 154 9.18 -7.01 9.73
N GLU A 155 8.07 -7.70 9.80
CA GLU A 155 6.72 -7.14 9.78
C GLU A 155 5.84 -7.99 10.71
N SER A 156 5.59 -7.50 11.90
CA SER A 156 4.81 -8.23 12.90
C SER A 156 3.34 -7.81 12.92
N ILE A 157 3.03 -6.56 12.58
CA ILE A 157 1.67 -6.03 12.71
C ILE A 157 0.74 -6.62 11.65
N MET A 158 1.19 -6.66 10.40
CA MET A 158 0.38 -7.20 9.31
C MET A 158 0.18 -8.71 9.46
N HIS A 159 1.21 -9.45 9.92
CA HIS A 159 1.08 -10.89 10.21
C HIS A 159 0.12 -11.16 11.37
N LEU A 160 0.13 -10.35 12.43
CA LEU A 160 -0.85 -10.44 13.51
C LEU A 160 -2.27 -10.10 13.05
N ALA A 161 -2.41 -9.33 11.98
CA ALA A 161 -3.69 -8.99 11.36
C ALA A 161 -4.13 -9.98 10.26
N GLY A 162 -3.40 -11.10 10.06
CA GLY A 162 -3.76 -12.16 9.14
C GLY A 162 -3.06 -12.11 7.77
N ALA A 163 -2.03 -11.28 7.58
CA ALA A 163 -1.23 -11.33 6.36
C ALA A 163 -0.33 -12.58 6.35
N ASP A 164 -0.34 -13.33 5.24
CA ASP A 164 0.46 -14.55 5.04
C ASP A 164 1.63 -14.32 4.05
N SER A 165 2.06 -13.09 3.88
CA SER A 165 3.12 -12.75 2.94
C SER A 165 4.50 -13.16 3.47
N SER A 166 5.31 -13.77 2.60
CA SER A 166 6.67 -14.17 2.93
C SER A 166 7.55 -12.97 3.26
N LEU A 167 8.21 -13.04 4.42
CA LEU A 167 9.30 -12.13 4.80
C LEU A 167 10.62 -12.56 4.13
N ASN A 168 11.59 -11.67 4.19
CA ASN A 168 12.97 -11.94 3.76
C ASN A 168 13.17 -12.16 2.25
N TYR A 169 12.28 -11.66 1.41
CA TYR A 169 12.59 -11.59 -0.01
C TYR A 169 13.83 -10.74 -0.23
N ASP A 170 14.76 -11.28 -0.99
CA ASP A 170 15.88 -10.49 -1.48
C ASP A 170 15.49 -9.66 -2.71
N ILE A 171 16.39 -8.80 -3.16
CA ILE A 171 16.15 -7.93 -4.30
C ILE A 171 15.88 -8.70 -5.59
N TYR A 172 16.44 -9.90 -5.74
CA TYR A 172 16.28 -10.71 -6.96
C TYR A 172 14.90 -11.40 -6.99
N GLN A 173 14.41 -11.84 -5.83
CA GLN A 173 13.06 -12.39 -5.70
C GLN A 173 12.01 -11.29 -5.98
N MET A 174 12.20 -10.08 -5.44
CA MET A 174 11.35 -8.93 -5.74
C MET A 174 11.39 -8.55 -7.23
N ALA A 175 12.59 -8.53 -7.83
CA ALA A 175 12.74 -8.26 -9.24
C ALA A 175 12.07 -9.31 -10.12
N LYS A 176 12.09 -10.58 -9.68
CA LYS A 176 11.41 -11.66 -10.40
C LYS A 176 9.90 -11.46 -10.46
N LEU A 177 9.25 -11.03 -9.37
CA LEU A 177 7.81 -10.70 -9.40
C LEU A 177 7.49 -9.65 -10.47
N VAL A 178 8.35 -8.64 -10.61
CA VAL A 178 8.17 -7.59 -11.62
C VAL A 178 8.38 -8.13 -13.04
N GLU A 179 9.38 -9.00 -13.26
CA GLU A 179 9.61 -9.66 -14.55
C GLU A 179 8.48 -10.61 -14.94
N ASP A 180 7.98 -11.38 -13.98
CA ASP A 180 6.87 -12.33 -14.20
C ASP A 180 5.57 -11.59 -14.59
N ALA A 181 5.37 -10.37 -14.07
CA ALA A 181 4.31 -9.45 -14.51
C ALA A 181 4.54 -8.84 -15.91
N GLY A 182 5.69 -9.06 -16.55
CA GLY A 182 6.03 -8.54 -17.87
C GLY A 182 6.71 -7.18 -17.88
N PHE A 183 7.22 -6.69 -16.73
CA PHE A 183 7.87 -5.39 -16.62
C PHE A 183 9.38 -5.50 -16.35
N THR A 184 10.09 -4.41 -16.57
CA THR A 184 11.52 -4.31 -16.23
C THR A 184 11.68 -3.87 -14.78
N PRO A 185 12.33 -4.68 -13.91
CA PRO A 185 12.49 -4.32 -12.51
C PRO A 185 13.52 -3.19 -12.33
N ILE A 186 13.11 -2.18 -11.57
CA ILE A 186 13.91 -1.01 -11.24
C ILE A 186 13.93 -0.85 -9.72
N LYS A 187 15.13 -0.88 -9.14
CA LYS A 187 15.36 -0.51 -7.74
C LYS A 187 15.36 1.00 -7.60
N ARG A 188 14.60 1.50 -6.63
CA ARG A 188 14.57 2.91 -6.24
C ARG A 188 15.05 3.12 -4.79
N ASN A 189 15.46 4.35 -4.47
CA ASN A 189 15.61 4.79 -3.09
C ASN A 189 14.26 5.24 -2.49
N THR A 190 14.24 5.55 -1.20
CA THR A 190 13.03 5.96 -0.49
C THR A 190 12.41 7.26 -1.01
N THR A 191 13.23 8.16 -1.51
CA THR A 191 12.82 9.49 -1.99
C THR A 191 12.51 9.54 -3.50
N TYR A 192 12.47 8.40 -4.19
CA TYR A 192 12.22 8.30 -5.64
C TYR A 192 13.11 9.21 -6.50
N THR A 193 14.37 9.39 -6.09
CA THR A 193 15.36 10.23 -6.81
C THR A 193 16.44 9.43 -7.53
N ASN A 194 16.65 8.18 -7.14
CA ASN A 194 17.64 7.29 -7.74
C ASN A 194 16.99 5.99 -8.19
N PHE A 195 17.21 5.64 -9.45
CA PHE A 195 16.67 4.46 -10.10
C PHE A 195 17.79 3.62 -10.72
N THR A 196 17.79 2.31 -10.48
CA THR A 196 18.79 1.39 -11.01
C THR A 196 18.09 0.10 -11.49
N THR A 197 18.30 -0.28 -12.75
CA THR A 197 17.76 -1.54 -13.27
C THR A 197 18.36 -2.72 -12.53
N VAL A 198 17.52 -3.66 -12.14
CA VAL A 198 17.92 -4.93 -11.53
C VAL A 198 17.84 -6.01 -12.59
N LYS A 199 18.95 -6.74 -12.79
CA LYS A 199 18.96 -7.91 -13.66
C LYS A 199 18.66 -9.16 -12.84
N VAL A 200 17.62 -9.89 -13.19
CA VAL A 200 17.35 -11.19 -12.61
C VAL A 200 18.25 -12.21 -13.29
N GLU A 201 19.06 -12.92 -12.52
CA GLU A 201 19.84 -14.03 -13.07
C GLU A 201 18.89 -15.16 -13.45
N PRO A 202 19.06 -15.78 -14.64
CA PRO A 202 18.26 -16.94 -14.99
C PRO A 202 18.45 -18.03 -13.91
N PRO A 203 17.39 -18.76 -13.54
CA PRO A 203 17.49 -19.80 -12.53
C PRO A 203 18.60 -20.76 -12.91
N LYS A 204 19.54 -21.00 -11.99
CA LYS A 204 20.57 -22.03 -12.18
C LYS A 204 19.84 -23.33 -12.48
N ARG A 205 19.98 -23.84 -13.70
CA ARG A 205 19.33 -25.10 -14.10
C ARG A 205 19.62 -26.15 -13.00
N PRO A 206 18.59 -26.80 -12.45
CA PRO A 206 18.82 -27.85 -11.48
C PRO A 206 19.76 -28.88 -12.13
N ARG A 207 20.83 -29.30 -11.42
CA ARG A 207 21.68 -30.38 -11.89
C ARG A 207 20.74 -31.53 -12.26
N ARG A 208 20.78 -31.97 -13.51
CA ARG A 208 20.07 -33.19 -13.92
C ARG A 208 20.46 -34.27 -12.91
N LEU A 209 19.51 -34.71 -12.11
CA LEU A 209 19.69 -35.95 -11.35
C LEU A 209 19.95 -37.05 -12.39
N ASN A 210 21.12 -37.64 -12.34
CA ASN A 210 21.38 -38.85 -13.13
C ASN A 210 20.47 -39.92 -12.50
N VAL A 211 19.37 -40.19 -13.15
CA VAL A 211 18.54 -41.36 -12.83
C VAL A 211 19.34 -42.57 -13.28
N VAL A 212 19.90 -43.30 -12.33
CA VAL A 212 20.48 -44.61 -12.62
C VAL A 212 19.31 -45.54 -12.81
N ALA A 213 19.19 -46.05 -14.03
CA ALA A 213 18.21 -47.09 -14.40
C ALA A 213 18.67 -48.45 -13.86
#